data_a2b03ac88bcec69d99266ad72e2a6397
#
_entry.id   a2b03ac88bcec69d99266ad72e2a6397
#
_cell.length_a   1.000
_cell.length_b   1.000
_cell.length_c   1.000
_cell.angle_alpha   90.00
_cell.angle_beta   90.00
_cell.angle_gamma   90.00
#
_symmetry.space_group_name_H-M   'P 1'
#
loop_
_entity.id
_entity.type
_entity.pdbx_description
1 polymer ?
#
loop_
_entity_poly.entity_id
_entity_poly.type
_entity_poly.pdbx_seq_one_letter_code
_entity_poly.pdbx_strand_id
1 'polypeptide(L)'
;ENPEPEPRIRILEAQLQLLEARAQALRVEDRVRHELTLEEIDATRHELEHTRRLYQDLTVLSPTRGTFVLSLPPQDLPGRYLRKGQEIGYVVPAEAVTARVLVSQDDIDLVRTDTEAVRVKLAGRLYETFRAELRREVPAASNRLSNLAMSSAGGGSAPLDPQNTQEPKTLNTWFEFELALPATRTFVLGEHVYARFEHDPEPVAWRVYRSIRQLFLKEFAV
;
A
#
# COMPACT_ATOMS: atom_id res chain seq x y z
N GLU A 1 -6.64 28.68 -15.34
CA GLU A 1 -5.50 29.24 -14.57
C GLU A 1 -6.05 29.65 -13.23
N ASN A 2 -5.59 28.98 -12.18
CA ASN A 2 -5.85 29.45 -10.83
C ASN A 2 -5.01 30.73 -10.64
N PRO A 3 -5.60 31.86 -10.23
CA PRO A 3 -4.80 33.05 -9.90
C PRO A 3 -3.78 32.63 -8.85
N GLU A 4 -2.51 32.94 -9.11
CA GLU A 4 -1.41 32.57 -8.23
C GLU A 4 -1.76 32.90 -6.77
N PRO A 5 -1.84 31.92 -5.87
CA PRO A 5 -2.30 32.17 -4.49
C PRO A 5 -1.27 32.99 -3.68
N GLU A 6 -0.01 33.07 -4.11
CA GLU A 6 1.02 33.88 -3.45
C GLU A 6 0.70 35.37 -3.37
N PRO A 7 0.26 36.06 -4.43
CA PRO A 7 -0.14 37.47 -4.33
C PRO A 7 -1.31 37.67 -3.37
N ARG A 8 -2.28 36.76 -3.33
CA ARG A 8 -3.42 36.83 -2.41
C ARG A 8 -2.98 36.71 -0.95
N ILE A 9 -2.05 35.78 -0.67
CA ILE A 9 -1.47 35.62 0.68
C ILE A 9 -0.82 36.92 1.14
N ARG A 10 0.02 37.55 0.30
CA ARG A 10 0.69 38.83 0.64
C ARG A 10 -0.30 39.96 0.91
N ILE A 11 -1.38 40.03 0.13
CA ILE A 11 -2.43 41.04 0.34
C ILE A 11 -3.12 40.81 1.70
N LEU A 12 -3.50 39.59 2.02
CA LEU A 12 -4.15 39.25 3.28
C LEU A 12 -3.23 39.49 4.49
N GLU A 13 -1.94 39.21 4.37
CA GLU A 13 -0.95 39.50 5.41
C GLU A 13 -0.80 41.01 5.63
N ALA A 14 -0.73 41.81 4.59
CA ALA A 14 -0.67 43.27 4.71
C ALA A 14 -1.97 43.84 5.31
N GLN A 15 -3.13 43.29 4.92
CA GLN A 15 -4.42 43.70 5.45
C GLN A 15 -4.52 43.34 6.95
N LEU A 16 -4.04 42.17 7.37
CA LEU A 16 -4.01 41.77 8.77
C LEU A 16 -3.16 42.72 9.61
N GLN A 17 -1.96 43.07 9.13
CA GLN A 17 -1.10 44.05 9.82
C GLN A 17 -1.76 45.44 9.99
N LEU A 18 -2.46 45.88 8.91
CA LEU A 18 -3.20 47.17 8.99
C LEU A 18 -4.31 47.11 10.02
N LEU A 19 -5.10 45.99 10.07
CA LEU A 19 -6.19 45.86 11.02
C LEU A 19 -5.67 45.75 12.47
N GLU A 20 -4.57 45.05 12.69
CA GLU A 20 -3.93 44.94 14.00
C GLU A 20 -3.43 46.31 14.51
N ALA A 21 -2.80 47.12 13.63
CA ALA A 21 -2.39 48.48 13.98
C ALA A 21 -3.60 49.36 14.28
N ARG A 22 -4.71 49.24 13.54
CA ARG A 22 -5.95 49.96 13.76
C ARG A 22 -6.61 49.56 15.09
N ALA A 23 -6.63 48.26 15.43
CA ALA A 23 -7.17 47.78 16.68
C ALA A 23 -6.39 48.34 17.88
N GLN A 24 -5.07 48.44 17.77
CA GLN A 24 -4.24 49.06 18.82
C GLN A 24 -4.58 50.53 19.04
N ALA A 25 -4.80 51.30 17.96
CA ALA A 25 -5.18 52.73 18.05
C ALA A 25 -6.56 52.92 18.71
N LEU A 26 -7.53 52.07 18.35
CA LEU A 26 -8.90 52.12 18.84
C LEU A 26 -9.10 51.62 20.28
N ARG A 27 -8.11 50.93 20.83
CA ARG A 27 -8.21 50.29 22.16
C ARG A 27 -8.61 51.23 23.29
N VAL A 28 -8.21 52.51 23.20
CA VAL A 28 -8.47 53.52 24.22
C VAL A 28 -9.61 54.47 23.83
N GLU A 29 -9.83 54.66 22.51
CA GLU A 29 -10.74 55.69 22.04
C GLU A 29 -12.18 55.20 21.87
N ASP A 30 -12.38 54.00 21.36
CA ASP A 30 -13.70 53.47 20.99
C ASP A 30 -13.77 51.96 21.17
N ARG A 31 -14.39 51.51 22.22
CA ARG A 31 -14.51 50.07 22.54
C ARG A 31 -15.32 49.30 21.53
N VAL A 32 -16.40 49.87 20.98
CA VAL A 32 -17.26 49.19 20.01
C VAL A 32 -16.53 49.00 18.70
N ARG A 33 -15.84 50.06 18.23
CA ARG A 33 -15.03 49.94 17.01
C ARG A 33 -13.84 49.00 17.18
N HIS A 34 -13.27 48.96 18.40
CA HIS A 34 -12.21 48.00 18.71
C HIS A 34 -12.71 46.55 18.61
N GLU A 35 -13.87 46.22 19.19
CA GLU A 35 -14.46 44.89 19.11
C GLU A 35 -14.79 44.49 17.65
N LEU A 36 -15.37 45.37 16.84
CA LEU A 36 -15.62 45.15 15.43
C LEU A 36 -14.31 44.90 14.65
N THR A 37 -13.25 45.65 14.97
CA THR A 37 -11.95 45.43 14.29
C THR A 37 -11.33 44.09 14.66
N LEU A 38 -11.55 43.58 15.88
CA LEU A 38 -11.11 42.27 16.30
C LEU A 38 -11.84 41.15 15.51
N GLU A 39 -13.14 41.30 15.24
CA GLU A 39 -13.89 40.37 14.38
C GLU A 39 -13.38 40.40 12.95
N GLU A 40 -13.03 41.58 12.39
CA GLU A 40 -12.42 41.69 11.08
C GLU A 40 -11.03 41.00 11.00
N ILE A 41 -10.23 41.13 12.09
CA ILE A 41 -8.93 40.44 12.24
C ILE A 41 -9.13 38.92 12.19
N ASP A 42 -10.08 38.40 12.93
CA ASP A 42 -10.33 36.95 12.98
C ASP A 42 -10.83 36.42 11.64
N ALA A 43 -11.73 37.13 10.96
CA ALA A 43 -12.20 36.79 9.63
C ALA A 43 -11.04 36.77 8.62
N THR A 44 -10.20 37.81 8.61
CA THR A 44 -9.04 37.92 7.71
C THR A 44 -8.01 36.82 8.00
N ARG A 45 -7.79 36.47 9.27
CA ARG A 45 -6.90 35.38 9.68
C ARG A 45 -7.39 34.02 9.19
N HIS A 46 -8.67 33.74 9.30
CA HIS A 46 -9.28 32.53 8.78
C HIS A 46 -9.16 32.43 7.25
N GLU A 47 -9.37 33.53 6.52
CA GLU A 47 -9.19 33.58 5.06
C GLU A 47 -7.72 33.34 4.66
N LEU A 48 -6.78 33.94 5.40
CA LEU A 48 -5.35 33.75 5.19
C LEU A 48 -4.95 32.29 5.40
N GLU A 49 -5.40 31.66 6.48
CA GLU A 49 -5.14 30.26 6.76
C GLU A 49 -5.75 29.33 5.71
N HIS A 50 -6.95 29.63 5.25
CA HIS A 50 -7.58 28.87 4.16
C HIS A 50 -6.79 28.99 2.87
N THR A 51 -6.38 30.20 2.47
CA THR A 51 -5.60 30.46 1.27
C THR A 51 -4.23 29.78 1.34
N ARG A 52 -3.56 29.82 2.50
CA ARG A 52 -2.29 29.10 2.73
C ARG A 52 -2.44 27.60 2.58
N ARG A 53 -3.52 27.00 3.13
CA ARG A 53 -3.80 25.56 2.97
C ARG A 53 -4.01 25.20 1.50
N LEU A 54 -4.77 26.00 0.76
CA LEU A 54 -4.94 25.78 -0.68
C LEU A 54 -3.60 25.85 -1.44
N TYR A 55 -2.73 26.78 -1.06
CA TYR A 55 -1.39 26.90 -1.65
C TYR A 55 -0.49 25.69 -1.33
N GLN A 56 -0.52 25.23 -0.09
CA GLN A 56 0.22 24.03 0.33
C GLN A 56 -0.27 22.77 -0.38
N ASP A 57 -1.57 22.67 -0.63
CA ASP A 57 -2.18 21.54 -1.35
C ASP A 57 -1.76 21.48 -2.84
N LEU A 58 -1.19 22.56 -3.41
CA LEU A 58 -0.64 22.56 -4.76
C LEU A 58 0.65 21.74 -4.88
N THR A 59 1.36 21.54 -3.79
CA THR A 59 2.58 20.74 -3.77
C THR A 59 2.31 19.41 -3.05
N VAL A 60 2.26 18.34 -3.83
CA VAL A 60 2.07 17.00 -3.26
C VAL A 60 3.41 16.45 -2.81
N LEU A 61 3.53 16.24 -1.50
CA LEU A 61 4.73 15.66 -0.90
C LEU A 61 4.50 14.17 -0.57
N SER A 62 5.52 13.36 -0.82
CA SER A 62 5.49 11.95 -0.41
C SER A 62 5.58 11.84 1.11
N PRO A 63 4.69 11.05 1.78
CA PRO A 63 4.76 10.82 3.21
C PRO A 63 5.91 9.88 3.62
N THR A 64 6.52 9.19 2.65
CA THR A 64 7.58 8.20 2.91
C THR A 64 8.70 8.31 1.88
N ARG A 65 9.89 7.82 2.27
CA ARG A 65 11.03 7.70 1.35
C ARG A 65 10.89 6.43 0.53
N GLY A 66 11.16 6.51 -0.77
CA GLY A 66 11.08 5.35 -1.65
C GLY A 66 11.18 5.72 -3.12
N THR A 67 10.89 4.75 -3.99
CA THR A 67 10.81 4.96 -5.43
C THR A 67 9.38 5.33 -5.81
N PHE A 68 9.23 6.50 -6.45
CA PHE A 68 7.92 6.93 -6.95
C PHE A 68 7.59 6.21 -8.25
N VAL A 69 6.44 5.56 -8.27
CA VAL A 69 5.91 4.85 -9.45
C VAL A 69 4.64 5.55 -9.89
N LEU A 70 4.66 6.07 -11.10
CA LEU A 70 3.51 6.73 -11.72
C LEU A 70 2.46 5.72 -12.18
N SER A 71 1.19 6.01 -11.91
CA SER A 71 0.05 5.22 -12.44
C SER A 71 -0.33 5.66 -13.87
N LEU A 72 0.20 6.79 -14.32
CA LEU A 72 -0.05 7.39 -15.65
C LEU A 72 1.25 7.51 -16.43
N PRO A 73 1.21 7.48 -17.78
CA PRO A 73 2.38 7.76 -18.59
C PRO A 73 2.96 9.14 -18.26
N PRO A 74 4.29 9.27 -18.06
CA PRO A 74 4.91 10.54 -17.67
C PRO A 74 4.63 11.71 -18.64
N GLN A 75 4.46 11.42 -19.94
CA GLN A 75 4.16 12.42 -20.97
C GLN A 75 2.76 13.03 -20.83
N ASP A 76 1.84 12.36 -20.14
CA ASP A 76 0.45 12.80 -20.01
C ASP A 76 0.22 13.68 -18.78
N LEU A 77 1.25 13.90 -17.96
CA LEU A 77 1.14 14.67 -16.72
C LEU A 77 1.32 16.18 -16.91
N PRO A 78 2.28 16.67 -17.72
CA PRO A 78 2.49 18.11 -17.87
C PRO A 78 1.24 18.82 -18.41
N GLY A 79 0.78 19.86 -17.70
CA GLY A 79 -0.39 20.64 -18.08
C GLY A 79 -1.74 19.98 -17.82
N ARG A 80 -1.78 18.77 -17.26
CA ARG A 80 -3.02 18.08 -16.92
C ARG A 80 -3.57 18.57 -15.59
N TYR A 81 -4.87 18.88 -15.57
CA TYR A 81 -5.56 19.16 -14.32
C TYR A 81 -5.80 17.86 -13.54
N LEU A 82 -5.34 17.84 -12.30
CA LEU A 82 -5.54 16.72 -11.36
C LEU A 82 -6.56 17.12 -10.29
N ARG A 83 -7.52 16.27 -10.03
CA ARG A 83 -8.51 16.49 -8.97
C ARG A 83 -7.92 16.10 -7.61
N LYS A 84 -8.32 16.81 -6.54
CA LYS A 84 -7.97 16.40 -5.17
C LYS A 84 -8.47 14.99 -4.89
N GLY A 85 -7.58 14.12 -4.39
CA GLY A 85 -7.88 12.71 -4.15
C GLY A 85 -7.70 11.79 -5.37
N GLN A 86 -7.33 12.33 -6.53
CA GLN A 86 -7.00 11.51 -7.68
C GLN A 86 -5.64 10.85 -7.48
N GLU A 87 -5.57 9.53 -7.65
CA GLU A 87 -4.32 8.79 -7.62
C GLU A 87 -3.47 9.13 -8.84
N ILE A 88 -2.24 9.56 -8.60
CA ILE A 88 -1.24 9.86 -9.64
C ILE A 88 -0.13 8.83 -9.68
N GLY A 89 0.04 8.10 -8.60
CA GLY A 89 1.06 7.10 -8.41
C GLY A 89 1.21 6.72 -6.96
N TYR A 90 2.17 5.87 -6.68
CA TYR A 90 2.47 5.40 -5.33
C TYR A 90 3.97 5.40 -5.07
N VAL A 91 4.34 5.52 -3.80
CA VAL A 91 5.74 5.46 -3.39
C VAL A 91 6.00 4.10 -2.78
N VAL A 92 6.98 3.39 -3.37
CA VAL A 92 7.46 2.11 -2.88
C VAL A 92 8.60 2.35 -1.93
N PRO A 93 8.46 2.03 -0.64
CA PRO A 93 9.56 2.11 0.31
C PRO A 93 10.69 1.19 -0.11
N ALA A 94 11.93 1.66 -0.04
CA ALA A 94 13.11 0.87 -0.40
C ALA A 94 13.33 -0.35 0.53
N GLU A 95 12.74 -0.31 1.73
CA GLU A 95 13.02 -1.25 2.81
C GLU A 95 12.05 -2.43 2.91
N ALA A 96 10.97 -2.48 2.12
CA ALA A 96 9.91 -3.45 2.37
C ALA A 96 9.19 -3.94 1.12
N VAL A 97 9.93 -4.54 0.19
CA VAL A 97 9.25 -5.32 -0.85
C VAL A 97 8.85 -6.65 -0.23
N THR A 98 7.55 -6.92 -0.23
CA THR A 98 7.00 -8.20 0.23
C THR A 98 6.47 -9.00 -0.94
N ALA A 99 6.73 -10.29 -0.92
CA ALA A 99 6.10 -11.24 -1.83
C ALA A 99 4.97 -11.95 -1.09
N ARG A 100 3.81 -12.08 -1.72
CA ARG A 100 2.72 -12.90 -1.23
C ARG A 100 2.73 -14.23 -1.92
N VAL A 101 2.68 -15.29 -1.15
CA VAL A 101 2.68 -16.66 -1.66
C VAL A 101 1.52 -17.44 -1.08
N LEU A 102 1.00 -18.36 -1.88
CA LEU A 102 -0.07 -19.26 -1.48
C LEU A 102 0.51 -20.63 -1.16
N VAL A 103 0.11 -21.17 -0.02
CA VAL A 103 0.43 -22.53 0.40
C VAL A 103 -0.87 -23.32 0.47
N SER A 104 -0.87 -24.52 -0.07
CA SER A 104 -2.04 -25.40 -0.05
C SER A 104 -2.33 -25.86 1.38
N GLN A 105 -3.58 -26.23 1.64
CA GLN A 105 -3.98 -26.81 2.91
C GLN A 105 -3.26 -28.14 3.19
N ASP A 106 -2.87 -28.86 2.15
CA ASP A 106 -2.17 -30.15 2.26
C ASP A 106 -0.71 -29.97 2.75
N ASP A 107 -0.08 -28.81 2.46
CA ASP A 107 1.32 -28.53 2.75
C ASP A 107 1.52 -27.60 3.96
N ILE A 108 0.44 -27.03 4.53
CA ILE A 108 0.53 -26.00 5.56
C ILE A 108 1.26 -26.45 6.82
N ASP A 109 0.99 -27.68 7.26
CA ASP A 109 1.62 -28.22 8.48
C ASP A 109 3.14 -28.31 8.32
N LEU A 110 3.61 -28.75 7.14
CA LEU A 110 5.02 -28.83 6.81
C LEU A 110 5.68 -27.45 6.79
N VAL A 111 5.00 -26.47 6.21
CA VAL A 111 5.50 -25.09 6.12
C VAL A 111 5.58 -24.43 7.50
N ARG A 112 4.64 -24.75 8.40
CA ARG A 112 4.61 -24.15 9.74
C ARG A 112 5.63 -24.75 10.71
N THR A 113 5.83 -26.07 10.64
CA THR A 113 6.62 -26.80 11.64
C THR A 113 8.07 -26.98 11.26
N ASP A 114 8.34 -27.21 9.97
CA ASP A 114 9.62 -27.74 9.53
C ASP A 114 10.37 -26.85 8.53
N THR A 115 9.94 -25.58 8.36
CA THR A 115 10.62 -24.67 7.44
C THR A 115 11.90 -24.10 8.04
N GLU A 116 13.05 -24.50 7.49
CA GLU A 116 14.36 -23.94 7.86
C GLU A 116 14.71 -22.68 7.10
N ALA A 117 14.37 -22.62 5.82
CA ALA A 117 14.66 -21.49 4.95
C ALA A 117 13.61 -21.33 3.86
N VAL A 118 13.41 -20.08 3.45
CA VAL A 118 12.57 -19.76 2.29
C VAL A 118 13.44 -19.15 1.21
N ARG A 119 13.39 -19.74 0.02
CA ARG A 119 14.07 -19.22 -1.16
C ARG A 119 13.06 -18.78 -2.22
N VAL A 120 13.34 -17.64 -2.84
CA VAL A 120 12.46 -17.03 -3.82
C VAL A 120 13.21 -16.82 -5.12
N LYS A 121 12.54 -17.12 -6.23
CA LYS A 121 12.96 -16.79 -7.59
C LYS A 121 11.93 -15.88 -8.23
N LEU A 122 12.41 -14.89 -8.99
CA LEU A 122 11.56 -14.00 -9.77
C LEU A 122 11.27 -14.62 -11.14
N ALA A 123 10.06 -14.46 -11.65
CA ALA A 123 9.68 -15.02 -12.97
C ALA A 123 10.55 -14.49 -14.10
N GLY A 124 10.92 -13.20 -14.05
CA GLY A 124 11.83 -12.59 -15.03
C GLY A 124 13.30 -12.94 -14.85
N ARG A 125 13.69 -13.57 -13.72
CA ARG A 125 15.10 -13.87 -13.37
C ARG A 125 15.23 -15.20 -12.64
N LEU A 126 14.84 -16.30 -13.28
CA LEU A 126 14.82 -17.64 -12.69
C LEU A 126 16.21 -18.19 -12.31
N TYR A 127 17.28 -17.62 -12.85
CA TYR A 127 18.65 -17.98 -12.53
C TYR A 127 19.13 -17.39 -11.19
N GLU A 128 18.49 -16.34 -10.68
CA GLU A 128 18.79 -15.74 -9.39
C GLU A 128 17.87 -16.33 -8.32
N THR A 129 18.48 -16.71 -7.18
CA THR A 129 17.73 -17.20 -6.01
C THR A 129 18.03 -16.28 -4.84
N PHE A 130 16.97 -15.79 -4.20
CA PHE A 130 17.06 -14.90 -3.04
C PHE A 130 16.59 -15.64 -1.79
N ARG A 131 17.23 -15.40 -0.67
CA ARG A 131 16.70 -15.80 0.63
C ARG A 131 15.61 -14.80 1.03
N ALA A 132 14.45 -15.30 1.43
CA ALA A 132 13.35 -14.52 1.95
C ALA A 132 13.10 -14.88 3.41
N GLU A 133 12.56 -13.94 4.16
CA GLU A 133 12.16 -14.15 5.54
C GLU A 133 10.64 -14.18 5.65
N LEU A 134 10.12 -15.12 6.42
CA LEU A 134 8.70 -15.18 6.71
C LEU A 134 8.34 -14.01 7.62
N ARG A 135 7.57 -13.05 7.10
CA ARG A 135 7.16 -11.86 7.84
C ARG A 135 5.83 -12.05 8.56
N ARG A 136 4.88 -12.65 7.85
CA ARG A 136 3.52 -12.82 8.36
C ARG A 136 2.85 -14.00 7.69
N GLU A 137 2.08 -14.73 8.48
CA GLU A 137 1.10 -15.69 8.00
C GLU A 137 -0.30 -15.09 8.20
N VAL A 138 -1.17 -15.22 7.22
CA VAL A 138 -2.59 -14.96 7.40
C VAL A 138 -3.21 -16.22 8.02
N PRO A 139 -3.65 -16.16 9.29
CA PRO A 139 -3.96 -17.37 10.05
C PRO A 139 -5.20 -18.12 9.57
N ALA A 140 -6.00 -17.50 8.70
CA ALA A 140 -7.22 -18.11 8.18
C ALA A 140 -7.02 -18.63 6.77
N ALA A 141 -7.33 -19.89 6.57
CA ALA A 141 -7.45 -20.48 5.25
C ALA A 141 -8.64 -19.83 4.50
N SER A 142 -8.43 -19.47 3.25
CA SER A 142 -9.43 -18.81 2.43
C SER A 142 -9.48 -19.40 1.03
N ASN A 143 -10.66 -19.46 0.46
CA ASN A 143 -10.87 -19.72 -0.95
C ASN A 143 -10.98 -18.43 -1.79
N ARG A 144 -10.90 -17.24 -1.12
CA ARG A 144 -10.85 -15.94 -1.79
C ARG A 144 -9.40 -15.49 -1.88
N LEU A 145 -8.97 -15.11 -3.07
CA LEU A 145 -7.64 -14.59 -3.29
C LEU A 145 -7.60 -13.08 -3.04
N SER A 146 -6.55 -12.62 -2.38
CA SER A 146 -6.31 -11.19 -2.18
C SER A 146 -5.95 -10.47 -3.49
N ASN A 147 -5.43 -11.22 -4.49
CA ASN A 147 -5.10 -10.71 -5.81
C ASN A 147 -5.34 -11.78 -6.88
N LEU A 148 -6.02 -11.41 -7.96
CA LEU A 148 -6.30 -12.28 -9.08
C LEU A 148 -5.02 -12.81 -9.78
N ALA A 149 -3.91 -12.07 -9.71
CA ALA A 149 -2.62 -12.52 -10.22
C ALA A 149 -2.13 -13.84 -9.62
N MET A 150 -2.58 -14.20 -8.40
CA MET A 150 -2.23 -15.47 -7.74
C MET A 150 -2.99 -16.67 -8.31
N SER A 151 -4.06 -16.44 -9.06
CA SER A 151 -4.86 -17.48 -9.69
C SER A 151 -4.23 -17.98 -11.00
N SER A 152 -4.70 -19.14 -11.46
CA SER A 152 -4.34 -19.71 -12.76
C SER A 152 -4.66 -18.79 -13.94
N ALA A 153 -5.72 -17.96 -13.84
CA ALA A 153 -6.05 -16.96 -14.84
C ALA A 153 -5.09 -15.77 -14.88
N GLY A 154 -4.45 -15.45 -13.73
CA GLY A 154 -3.45 -14.40 -13.62
C GLY A 154 -2.01 -14.87 -13.74
N GLY A 155 -1.76 -16.15 -14.05
CA GLY A 155 -0.42 -16.73 -14.16
C GLY A 155 0.09 -17.38 -12.85
N GLY A 156 -0.71 -17.39 -11.78
CA GLY A 156 -0.42 -18.09 -10.52
C GLY A 156 -0.81 -19.57 -10.57
N SER A 157 -0.70 -20.25 -9.40
CA SER A 157 -0.95 -21.69 -9.29
C SER A 157 -2.36 -22.05 -8.79
N ALA A 158 -3.12 -21.10 -8.25
CA ALA A 158 -4.42 -21.39 -7.63
C ALA A 158 -5.52 -21.54 -8.69
N PRO A 159 -6.16 -22.73 -8.84
CA PRO A 159 -7.23 -22.94 -9.81
C PRO A 159 -8.50 -22.20 -9.36
N LEU A 160 -9.09 -21.42 -10.27
CA LEU A 160 -10.35 -20.73 -10.03
C LEU A 160 -11.54 -21.69 -10.18
N ASP A 161 -12.58 -21.40 -9.39
CA ASP A 161 -13.88 -22.06 -9.54
C ASP A 161 -14.62 -21.50 -10.76
N PRO A 162 -14.85 -22.32 -11.81
CA PRO A 162 -15.52 -21.87 -13.03
C PRO A 162 -17.00 -21.52 -12.82
N GLN A 163 -17.60 -21.95 -11.72
CA GLN A 163 -19.00 -21.68 -11.43
C GLN A 163 -19.22 -20.29 -10.79
N ASN A 164 -18.16 -19.64 -10.33
CA ASN A 164 -18.25 -18.38 -9.59
C ASN A 164 -17.60 -17.22 -10.37
N THR A 165 -18.38 -16.67 -11.31
CA THR A 165 -17.89 -15.62 -12.23
C THR A 165 -17.89 -14.22 -11.60
N GLN A 166 -18.59 -14.00 -10.48
CA GLN A 166 -18.71 -12.68 -9.86
C GLN A 166 -17.59 -12.37 -8.86
N GLU A 167 -17.08 -13.37 -8.15
CA GLU A 167 -15.95 -13.23 -7.25
C GLU A 167 -14.90 -14.30 -7.57
N PRO A 168 -13.61 -13.95 -7.67
CA PRO A 168 -12.55 -14.91 -7.94
C PRO A 168 -12.34 -15.83 -6.73
N LYS A 169 -13.08 -16.94 -6.68
CA LYS A 169 -12.91 -18.00 -5.69
C LYS A 169 -12.09 -19.12 -6.28
N THR A 170 -11.29 -19.75 -5.45
CA THR A 170 -10.51 -20.93 -5.80
C THR A 170 -11.27 -22.21 -5.45
N LEU A 171 -11.01 -23.27 -6.20
CA LEU A 171 -11.56 -24.60 -5.91
C LEU A 171 -11.07 -25.17 -4.58
N ASN A 172 -9.83 -24.84 -4.21
CA ASN A 172 -9.20 -25.29 -2.99
C ASN A 172 -9.01 -24.13 -2.01
N THR A 173 -8.78 -24.47 -0.76
CA THR A 173 -8.48 -23.51 0.29
C THR A 173 -6.97 -23.30 0.38
N TRP A 174 -6.55 -22.04 0.54
CA TRP A 174 -5.17 -21.62 0.56
C TRP A 174 -4.85 -20.80 1.80
N PHE A 175 -3.62 -20.91 2.27
CA PHE A 175 -3.05 -20.03 3.28
C PHE A 175 -2.14 -19.02 2.57
N GLU A 176 -2.26 -17.75 2.95
CA GLU A 176 -1.43 -16.68 2.39
C GLU A 176 -0.29 -16.35 3.34
N PHE A 177 0.92 -16.30 2.80
CA PHE A 177 2.13 -15.90 3.51
C PHE A 177 2.72 -14.64 2.89
N GLU A 178 3.20 -13.74 3.73
CA GLU A 178 3.98 -12.58 3.35
C GLU A 178 5.45 -12.85 3.63
N LEU A 179 6.25 -12.82 2.57
CA LEU A 179 7.69 -13.00 2.61
C LEU A 179 8.38 -11.65 2.43
N ALA A 180 9.28 -11.29 3.34
CA ALA A 180 10.14 -10.12 3.17
C ALA A 180 11.28 -10.47 2.21
N LEU A 181 11.43 -9.66 1.16
CA LEU A 181 12.53 -9.76 0.20
C LEU A 181 13.69 -8.84 0.60
N PRO A 182 14.94 -9.17 0.26
CA PRO A 182 16.10 -8.36 0.65
C PRO A 182 16.07 -6.99 -0.03
N ALA A 183 16.23 -5.91 0.75
CA ALA A 183 16.24 -4.53 0.27
C ALA A 183 17.38 -4.17 -0.69
N THR A 184 18.38 -5.04 -0.83
CA THR A 184 19.59 -4.80 -1.64
C THR A 184 19.36 -4.88 -3.16
N ARG A 185 18.16 -5.21 -3.60
CA ARG A 185 17.83 -5.41 -5.02
C ARG A 185 16.60 -4.61 -5.45
N THR A 186 16.59 -4.24 -6.73
CA THR A 186 15.43 -3.61 -7.35
C THR A 186 14.44 -4.70 -7.80
N PHE A 187 13.26 -4.69 -7.24
CA PHE A 187 12.15 -5.55 -7.63
C PHE A 187 11.13 -4.77 -8.45
N VAL A 188 10.52 -5.42 -9.40
CA VAL A 188 9.39 -4.86 -10.15
C VAL A 188 8.10 -5.25 -9.42
N LEU A 189 7.29 -4.25 -9.08
CA LEU A 189 6.01 -4.51 -8.43
C LEU A 189 5.06 -5.24 -9.39
N GLY A 190 4.36 -6.25 -8.84
CA GLY A 190 3.47 -7.09 -9.64
C GLY A 190 4.19 -8.22 -10.38
N GLU A 191 5.52 -8.35 -10.24
CA GLU A 191 6.26 -9.48 -10.80
C GLU A 191 5.90 -10.77 -10.04
N HIS A 192 5.70 -11.86 -10.78
CA HIS A 192 5.47 -13.18 -10.18
C HIS A 192 6.72 -13.72 -9.53
N VAL A 193 6.52 -14.37 -8.39
CA VAL A 193 7.57 -15.01 -7.61
C VAL A 193 7.27 -16.49 -7.38
N TYR A 194 8.32 -17.30 -7.43
CA TYR A 194 8.26 -18.72 -7.04
C TYR A 194 8.96 -18.87 -5.71
N ALA A 195 8.22 -19.23 -4.67
CA ALA A 195 8.77 -19.51 -3.35
C ALA A 195 8.99 -21.00 -3.16
N ARG A 196 10.14 -21.35 -2.60
CA ARG A 196 10.49 -22.69 -2.15
C ARG A 196 10.76 -22.67 -0.66
N PHE A 197 9.98 -23.43 0.06
CA PHE A 197 10.19 -23.70 1.47
C PHE A 197 11.14 -24.90 1.59
N GLU A 198 12.24 -24.73 2.27
CA GLU A 198 13.23 -25.79 2.51
C GLU A 198 12.99 -26.38 3.87
N HIS A 199 12.89 -27.69 3.92
CA HIS A 199 12.63 -28.48 5.11
C HIS A 199 13.82 -29.44 5.33
N ASP A 200 13.97 -29.89 6.57
CA ASP A 200 14.90 -30.97 6.87
C ASP A 200 14.63 -32.21 6.00
N PRO A 201 15.69 -32.93 5.58
CA PRO A 201 15.53 -34.13 4.78
C PRO A 201 14.82 -35.22 5.61
N GLU A 202 13.54 -35.43 5.31
CA GLU A 202 12.76 -36.50 5.90
C GLU A 202 13.04 -37.86 5.25
N PRO A 203 13.08 -38.95 6.03
CA PRO A 203 13.09 -40.33 5.51
C PRO A 203 11.87 -40.53 4.58
N VAL A 204 12.10 -41.14 3.42
CA VAL A 204 11.05 -41.40 2.42
C VAL A 204 9.85 -42.13 3.02
N ALA A 205 10.09 -43.03 3.99
CA ALA A 205 9.06 -43.74 4.71
C ALA A 205 8.05 -42.82 5.43
N TRP A 206 8.50 -41.75 6.06
CA TRP A 206 7.63 -40.76 6.70
C TRP A 206 6.78 -39.97 5.69
N ARG A 207 7.34 -39.66 4.54
CA ARG A 207 6.63 -38.98 3.46
C ARG A 207 5.49 -39.86 2.91
N VAL A 208 5.77 -41.15 2.69
CA VAL A 208 4.76 -42.13 2.25
C VAL A 208 3.68 -42.32 3.32
N TYR A 209 4.07 -42.45 4.58
CA TYR A 209 3.12 -42.59 5.70
C TYR A 209 2.18 -41.37 5.80
N ARG A 210 2.73 -40.15 5.66
CA ARG A 210 1.93 -38.89 5.69
C ARG A 210 0.95 -38.85 4.54
N SER A 211 1.38 -39.18 3.31
CA SER A 211 0.52 -39.23 2.13
C SER A 211 -0.63 -40.24 2.29
N ILE A 212 -0.34 -41.42 2.82
CA ILE A 212 -1.36 -42.44 3.08
C ILE A 212 -2.34 -41.96 4.17
N ARG A 213 -1.84 -41.35 5.23
CA ARG A 213 -2.66 -40.81 6.32
C ARG A 213 -3.57 -39.66 5.82
N GLN A 214 -3.04 -38.76 5.01
CA GLN A 214 -3.83 -37.67 4.42
C GLN A 214 -4.92 -38.20 3.49
N LEU A 215 -4.60 -39.21 2.67
CA LEU A 215 -5.57 -39.87 1.80
C LEU A 215 -6.69 -40.57 2.61
N PHE A 216 -6.33 -41.24 3.70
CA PHE A 216 -7.27 -41.89 4.60
C PHE A 216 -8.19 -40.85 5.29
N LEU A 217 -7.62 -39.76 5.79
CA LEU A 217 -8.41 -38.69 6.43
C LEU A 217 -9.32 -37.96 5.45
N LYS A 218 -8.90 -37.82 4.20
CA LYS A 218 -9.70 -37.18 3.13
C LYS A 218 -10.87 -38.04 2.68
N GLU A 219 -10.70 -39.38 2.67
CA GLU A 219 -11.73 -40.32 2.24
C GLU A 219 -12.68 -40.72 3.38
N PHE A 220 -12.20 -40.71 4.63
CA PHE A 220 -12.94 -41.19 5.81
C PHE A 220 -13.19 -40.11 6.88
N ALA A 221 -12.78 -38.85 6.63
CA ALA A 221 -13.15 -37.80 7.55
C ALA A 221 -14.62 -37.41 7.33
N VAL A 222 -15.44 -37.89 8.21
CA VAL A 222 -16.82 -37.46 8.44
C VAL A 222 -16.80 -36.09 9.13
#